data_afdacc6c4fdd9d0e69996e9797ef813a
#
_entry.id   afdacc6c4fdd9d0e69996e9797ef813a
#
_cell.length_a   1.000
_cell.length_b   1.000
_cell.length_c   1.000
_cell.angle_alpha   90.00
_cell.angle_beta   90.00
_cell.angle_gamma   90.00
#
_symmetry.space_group_name_H-M   'P 1'
#
loop_
_entity.id
_entity.type
_entity.pdbx_description
1 polymer ?
#
loop_
_entity_poly.entity_id
_entity_poly.type
_entity_poly.pdbx_seq_one_letter_code
_entity_poly.pdbx_strand_id
1 'polypeptide(L)'
;MRTNKFIYILLIIFPFIFLAPLTFQYLEVGNDFELYHFAYKKYIFELLKSGHIPLWSPSEGAGYSLIFNPLAQFVYIPSWIFYFFCFLIGDLSKYSFLIYTISAISIFNVGLFLYLRTFNIDVKIALTTVLITSISLKVTELLRFPNALHAFAWCRHSSWILHKST
;
A
#
# COMPACT_ATOMS: atom_id res chain seq x y z
N MET A 1 -7.16 2.24 28.28
CA MET A 1 -7.39 0.80 28.02
C MET A 1 -6.20 0.22 27.25
N ARG A 2 -5.56 -0.79 27.76
CA ARG A 2 -4.38 -1.41 27.15
C ARG A 2 -4.86 -2.33 26.01
N THR A 3 -4.76 -1.90 24.77
CA THR A 3 -5.08 -2.76 23.60
C THR A 3 -4.01 -3.84 23.52
N ASN A 4 -4.41 -5.10 23.39
CA ASN A 4 -3.49 -6.22 23.33
C ASN A 4 -2.65 -6.11 22.04
N LYS A 5 -1.31 -6.22 22.15
CA LYS A 5 -0.39 -6.20 20.99
C LYS A 5 -0.75 -7.23 19.91
N PHE A 6 -1.37 -8.33 20.31
CA PHE A 6 -1.84 -9.38 19.41
C PHE A 6 -2.85 -8.86 18.37
N ILE A 7 -3.71 -7.89 18.73
CA ILE A 7 -4.69 -7.30 17.79
C ILE A 7 -3.98 -6.58 16.66
N TYR A 8 -2.92 -5.82 16.93
CA TYR A 8 -2.17 -5.15 15.87
C TYR A 8 -1.47 -6.14 14.94
N ILE A 9 -0.89 -7.21 15.50
CA ILE A 9 -0.28 -8.28 14.71
C ILE A 9 -1.33 -8.93 13.79
N LEU A 10 -2.52 -9.23 14.32
CA LEU A 10 -3.63 -9.78 13.53
C LEU A 10 -4.03 -8.83 12.39
N LEU A 11 -4.20 -7.53 12.67
CA LEU A 11 -4.59 -6.54 11.66
C LEU A 11 -3.56 -6.39 10.54
N ILE A 12 -2.27 -6.54 10.86
CA ILE A 12 -1.18 -6.47 9.89
C ILE A 12 -1.11 -7.74 9.03
N ILE A 13 -1.26 -8.92 9.64
CA ILE A 13 -1.08 -10.20 8.94
C ILE A 13 -2.34 -10.61 8.16
N PHE A 14 -3.53 -10.23 8.64
CA PHE A 14 -4.80 -10.65 8.06
C PHE A 14 -4.93 -10.46 6.54
N PRO A 15 -4.54 -9.31 5.93
CA PRO A 15 -4.62 -9.14 4.48
C PRO A 15 -3.79 -10.17 3.71
N PHE A 16 -2.63 -10.54 4.21
CA PHE A 16 -1.76 -11.54 3.58
C PHE A 16 -2.36 -12.95 3.66
N ILE A 17 -3.05 -13.28 4.75
CA ILE A 17 -3.75 -14.56 4.90
C ILE A 17 -4.99 -14.59 4.00
N PHE A 18 -5.80 -13.53 4.00
CA PHE A 18 -7.00 -13.44 3.18
C PHE A 18 -6.67 -13.47 1.68
N LEU A 19 -5.62 -12.77 1.27
CA LEU A 19 -5.10 -12.74 -0.09
C LEU A 19 -4.02 -13.82 -0.31
N ALA A 20 -4.05 -14.92 0.44
CA ALA A 20 -3.10 -16.02 0.31
C ALA A 20 -2.92 -16.51 -1.14
N PRO A 21 -3.97 -16.65 -1.97
CA PRO A 21 -3.78 -17.04 -3.37
C PRO A 21 -2.89 -16.08 -4.17
N LEU A 22 -2.96 -14.79 -3.91
CA LEU A 22 -2.07 -13.77 -4.49
C LEU A 22 -0.70 -13.80 -3.81
N THR A 23 -0.68 -13.89 -2.48
CA THR A 23 0.55 -13.88 -1.68
C THR A 23 1.45 -15.08 -2.03
N PHE A 24 0.88 -16.24 -2.32
CA PHE A 24 1.60 -17.45 -2.73
C PHE A 24 1.69 -17.63 -4.24
N GLN A 25 1.34 -16.61 -5.04
CA GLN A 25 1.46 -16.59 -6.50
C GLN A 25 0.60 -17.64 -7.25
N TYR A 26 -0.48 -18.13 -6.64
CA TYR A 26 -1.47 -18.96 -7.33
C TYR A 26 -2.39 -18.16 -8.25
N LEU A 27 -2.55 -16.87 -7.97
CA LEU A 27 -3.28 -15.89 -8.76
C LEU A 27 -2.40 -14.67 -9.00
N GLU A 28 -2.65 -13.97 -10.10
CA GLU A 28 -1.98 -12.72 -10.44
C GLU A 28 -2.97 -11.55 -10.48
N VAL A 29 -2.50 -10.38 -10.09
CA VAL A 29 -3.23 -9.13 -10.31
C VAL A 29 -2.84 -8.65 -11.71
N GLY A 30 -3.76 -8.80 -12.65
CA GLY A 30 -3.52 -8.41 -14.05
C GLY A 30 -3.82 -6.94 -14.35
N ASN A 31 -3.89 -6.61 -15.64
CA ASN A 31 -4.27 -5.29 -16.20
C ASN A 31 -3.38 -4.14 -15.69
N ASP A 32 -4.00 -3.08 -15.16
CA ASP A 32 -3.34 -1.83 -14.80
C ASP A 32 -2.24 -2.01 -13.74
N PHE A 33 -2.37 -3.00 -12.86
CA PHE A 33 -1.34 -3.33 -11.87
C PHE A 33 0.00 -3.65 -12.53
N GLU A 34 -0.02 -4.50 -13.55
CA GLU A 34 1.19 -4.94 -14.24
C GLU A 34 1.65 -3.95 -15.32
N LEU A 35 0.71 -3.52 -16.17
CA LEU A 35 1.04 -2.73 -17.37
C LEU A 35 1.51 -1.31 -17.03
N TYR A 36 0.95 -0.73 -15.97
CA TYR A 36 1.28 0.66 -15.60
C TYR A 36 2.02 0.74 -14.27
N HIS A 37 1.41 0.31 -13.18
CA HIS A 37 1.95 0.57 -11.84
C HIS A 37 3.27 -0.14 -11.59
N PHE A 38 3.37 -1.43 -11.91
CA PHE A 38 4.61 -2.18 -11.76
C PHE A 38 5.68 -1.69 -12.74
N ALA A 39 5.31 -1.44 -14.00
CA ALA A 39 6.24 -0.94 -15.03
C ALA A 39 6.88 0.39 -14.60
N TYR A 40 6.09 1.35 -14.11
CA TYR A 40 6.64 2.62 -13.57
C TYR A 40 7.55 2.43 -12.38
N LYS A 41 7.16 1.56 -11.43
CA LYS A 41 8.00 1.28 -10.26
C LYS A 41 9.32 0.65 -10.64
N LYS A 42 9.31 -0.32 -11.57
CA LYS A 42 10.51 -0.96 -12.07
C LYS A 42 11.40 0.02 -12.82
N TYR A 43 10.83 0.84 -13.70
CA TYR A 43 11.58 1.87 -14.43
C TYR A 43 12.27 2.86 -13.48
N ILE A 44 11.58 3.37 -12.47
CA ILE A 44 12.16 4.25 -11.44
C ILE A 44 13.29 3.54 -10.70
N PHE A 45 13.08 2.29 -10.31
CA PHE A 45 14.09 1.50 -9.60
C PHE A 45 15.37 1.31 -10.42
N GLU A 46 15.25 0.99 -11.71
CA GLU A 46 16.41 0.82 -12.60
C GLU A 46 17.16 2.15 -12.80
N LEU A 47 16.48 3.27 -12.94
CA LEU A 47 17.12 4.59 -12.98
C LEU A 47 17.89 4.90 -11.70
N LEU A 48 17.26 4.67 -10.53
CA LEU A 48 17.91 4.86 -9.24
C LEU A 48 19.13 3.94 -9.09
N LYS A 49 19.02 2.68 -9.53
CA LYS A 49 20.12 1.71 -9.49
C LYS A 49 21.30 2.13 -10.36
N SER A 50 21.05 2.81 -11.48
CA SER A 50 22.07 3.38 -12.35
C SER A 50 22.61 4.74 -11.89
N GLY A 51 22.17 5.23 -10.70
CA GLY A 51 22.61 6.51 -10.14
C GLY A 51 21.91 7.74 -10.74
N HIS A 52 20.84 7.55 -11.52
CA HIS A 52 20.08 8.64 -12.11
C HIS A 52 18.84 8.99 -11.27
N ILE A 53 18.57 10.28 -11.12
CA ILE A 53 17.35 10.74 -10.47
C ILE A 53 16.20 10.67 -11.49
N PRO A 54 15.12 9.92 -11.23
CA PRO A 54 14.03 9.68 -12.19
C PRO A 54 13.08 10.87 -12.27
N LEU A 55 13.51 11.99 -12.85
CA LEU A 55 12.70 13.21 -12.99
C LEU A 55 11.79 13.16 -14.21
N TRP A 56 12.25 12.51 -15.28
CA TRP A 56 11.63 12.53 -16.59
C TRP A 56 11.60 11.14 -17.21
N SER A 57 10.48 10.77 -17.85
CA SER A 57 10.36 9.58 -18.70
C SER A 57 10.20 9.98 -20.15
N PRO A 58 11.05 9.51 -21.08
CA PRO A 58 10.89 9.77 -22.50
C PRO A 58 9.94 8.78 -23.20
N SER A 59 9.42 7.77 -22.50
CA SER A 59 8.80 6.59 -23.10
C SER A 59 7.40 6.80 -23.69
N GLU A 60 6.71 7.88 -23.34
CA GLU A 60 5.34 8.14 -23.78
C GLU A 60 5.17 9.59 -24.21
N GLY A 61 4.44 9.83 -25.30
CA GLY A 61 3.94 11.14 -25.70
C GLY A 61 4.97 12.27 -25.73
N ALA A 62 6.17 12.05 -26.29
CA ALA A 62 7.30 12.99 -26.26
C ALA A 62 7.93 13.21 -24.85
N GLY A 63 7.55 12.43 -23.88
CA GLY A 63 8.07 12.45 -22.51
C GLY A 63 7.17 13.19 -21.51
N TYR A 64 7.29 12.81 -20.24
CA TYR A 64 6.54 13.43 -19.13
C TYR A 64 7.33 13.38 -17.82
N SER A 65 6.95 14.26 -16.88
CA SER A 65 7.56 14.32 -15.57
C SER A 65 7.09 13.17 -14.68
N LEU A 66 8.04 12.38 -14.16
CA LEU A 66 7.75 11.31 -13.19
C LEU A 66 7.41 11.85 -11.80
N ILE A 67 7.90 13.03 -11.44
CA ILE A 67 7.63 13.65 -10.13
C ILE A 67 6.14 13.94 -9.97
N PHE A 68 5.51 14.47 -11.02
CA PHE A 68 4.10 14.87 -11.01
C PHE A 68 3.15 13.74 -11.44
N ASN A 69 3.67 12.58 -11.85
CA ASN A 69 2.84 11.45 -12.22
C ASN A 69 2.36 10.69 -10.95
N PRO A 70 1.05 10.70 -10.65
CA PRO A 70 0.52 10.02 -9.48
C PRO A 70 0.69 8.49 -9.55
N LEU A 71 0.81 7.91 -10.74
CA LEU A 71 1.05 6.48 -10.92
C LEU A 71 2.47 6.09 -10.49
N ALA A 72 3.43 6.98 -10.71
CA ALA A 72 4.82 6.78 -10.31
C ALA A 72 5.01 6.82 -8.79
N GLN A 73 4.17 7.56 -8.08
CA GLN A 73 4.27 7.78 -6.62
C GLN A 73 5.68 8.19 -6.17
N PHE A 74 6.37 9.01 -6.96
CA PHE A 74 7.77 9.35 -6.73
C PHE A 74 7.98 10.11 -5.41
N VAL A 75 7.10 11.05 -5.08
CA VAL A 75 7.17 11.85 -3.83
C VAL A 75 6.56 11.14 -2.61
N TYR A 76 6.11 9.91 -2.76
CA TYR A 76 5.43 9.15 -1.71
C TYR A 76 6.44 8.41 -0.83
N ILE A 77 6.58 8.79 0.44
CA ILE A 77 7.58 8.25 1.38
C ILE A 77 7.59 6.72 1.46
N PRO A 78 6.44 6.01 1.58
CA PRO A 78 6.45 4.55 1.61
C PRO A 78 7.05 3.90 0.36
N SER A 79 6.99 4.57 -0.81
CA SER A 79 7.66 4.07 -2.02
C SER A 79 9.18 4.08 -1.88
N TRP A 80 9.74 5.08 -1.20
CA TRP A 80 11.19 5.15 -0.94
C TRP A 80 11.65 4.08 0.02
N ILE A 81 10.86 3.79 1.05
CA ILE A 81 11.11 2.67 1.96
C ILE A 81 11.09 1.35 1.17
N PHE A 82 10.11 1.17 0.28
CA PHE A 82 10.02 0.00 -0.60
C PHE A 82 11.24 -0.11 -1.52
N TYR A 83 11.64 0.97 -2.19
CA TYR A 83 12.85 0.98 -3.03
C TYR A 83 14.10 0.62 -2.23
N PHE A 84 14.24 1.16 -1.02
CA PHE A 84 15.38 0.82 -0.15
C PHE A 84 15.47 -0.68 0.12
N PHE A 85 14.35 -1.34 0.44
CA PHE A 85 14.33 -2.80 0.61
C PHE A 85 14.64 -3.54 -0.70
N CYS A 86 14.12 -3.09 -1.84
CA CYS A 86 14.44 -3.67 -3.14
C CYS A 86 15.94 -3.52 -3.48
N PHE A 87 16.57 -2.41 -3.08
CA PHE A 87 18.01 -2.22 -3.20
C PHE A 87 18.82 -3.23 -2.40
N LEU A 88 18.41 -3.53 -1.16
CA LEU A 88 19.06 -4.53 -0.33
C LEU A 88 18.94 -5.95 -0.92
N ILE A 89 17.83 -6.25 -1.60
CA ILE A 89 17.59 -7.54 -2.28
C ILE A 89 18.31 -7.57 -3.65
N GLY A 90 18.57 -6.41 -4.26
CA GLY A 90 19.21 -6.25 -5.57
C GLY A 90 18.25 -6.29 -6.76
N ASP A 91 16.94 -6.53 -6.55
CA ASP A 91 15.92 -6.58 -7.61
C ASP A 91 14.55 -6.09 -7.12
N LEU A 92 13.77 -5.56 -8.07
CA LEU A 92 12.35 -5.23 -7.90
C LEU A 92 11.51 -6.19 -8.74
N SER A 93 10.97 -7.21 -8.07
CA SER A 93 10.11 -8.22 -8.69
C SER A 93 8.62 -7.83 -8.59
N LYS A 94 7.78 -8.41 -9.44
CA LYS A 94 6.31 -8.31 -9.33
C LYS A 94 5.83 -8.73 -7.93
N TYR A 95 6.45 -9.77 -7.39
CA TYR A 95 6.11 -10.29 -6.06
C TYR A 95 6.39 -9.27 -4.96
N SER A 96 7.57 -8.66 -4.94
CA SER A 96 7.91 -7.63 -3.95
C SER A 96 6.97 -6.43 -4.06
N PHE A 97 6.57 -6.05 -5.27
CA PHE A 97 5.61 -4.98 -5.50
C PHE A 97 4.19 -5.37 -5.04
N LEU A 98 3.77 -6.61 -5.21
CA LEU A 98 2.50 -7.13 -4.70
C LEU A 98 2.46 -7.09 -3.16
N ILE A 99 3.53 -7.54 -2.49
CA ILE A 99 3.67 -7.46 -1.02
C ILE A 99 3.57 -6.01 -0.53
N TYR A 100 4.26 -5.09 -1.22
CA TYR A 100 4.14 -3.65 -0.95
C TYR A 100 2.70 -3.16 -1.09
N THR A 101 1.98 -3.57 -2.13
CA THR A 101 0.58 -3.20 -2.37
C THR A 101 -0.35 -3.74 -1.28
N ILE A 102 -0.22 -5.02 -0.91
CA ILE A 102 -1.02 -5.62 0.16
C ILE A 102 -0.73 -4.95 1.51
N SER A 103 0.50 -4.48 1.75
CA SER A 103 0.86 -3.78 2.99
C SER A 103 0.05 -2.49 3.20
N ALA A 104 -0.46 -1.86 2.13
CA ALA A 104 -1.36 -0.72 2.24
C ALA A 104 -2.68 -1.08 2.95
N ILE A 105 -3.20 -2.30 2.72
CA ILE A 105 -4.40 -2.78 3.43
C ILE A 105 -4.10 -2.96 4.93
N SER A 106 -2.90 -3.41 5.27
CA SER A 106 -2.47 -3.53 6.67
C SER A 106 -2.41 -2.16 7.36
N ILE A 107 -1.87 -1.14 6.67
CA ILE A 107 -1.85 0.25 7.16
C ILE A 107 -3.30 0.76 7.34
N PHE A 108 -4.16 0.53 6.37
CA PHE A 108 -5.58 0.87 6.44
C PHE A 108 -6.28 0.21 7.64
N ASN A 109 -6.05 -1.08 7.86
CA ASN A 109 -6.66 -1.83 8.95
C ASN A 109 -6.28 -1.25 10.31
N VAL A 110 -5.00 -0.97 10.53
CA VAL A 110 -4.51 -0.35 11.77
C VAL A 110 -5.09 1.05 11.93
N GLY A 111 -5.07 1.87 10.87
CA GLY A 111 -5.62 3.23 10.89
C GLY A 111 -7.12 3.25 11.19
N LEU A 112 -7.91 2.39 10.53
CA LEU A 112 -9.35 2.29 10.75
C LEU A 112 -9.65 1.79 12.19
N PHE A 113 -8.91 0.79 12.67
CA PHE A 113 -9.06 0.31 14.04
C PHE A 113 -8.80 1.43 15.06
N LEU A 114 -7.70 2.15 14.93
CA LEU A 114 -7.38 3.27 15.81
C LEU A 114 -8.46 4.35 15.75
N TYR A 115 -8.92 4.70 14.55
CA TYR A 115 -10.00 5.67 14.36
C TYR A 115 -11.30 5.27 15.06
N LEU A 116 -11.75 4.02 14.90
CA LEU A 116 -12.95 3.51 15.60
C LEU A 116 -12.78 3.56 17.13
N ARG A 117 -11.56 3.32 17.63
CA ARG A 117 -11.26 3.39 19.06
C ARG A 117 -11.31 4.81 19.62
N THR A 118 -11.20 5.87 18.81
CA THR A 118 -11.39 7.26 19.28
C THR A 118 -12.84 7.54 19.70
N PHE A 119 -13.81 6.83 19.11
CA PHE A 119 -15.23 6.91 19.48
C PHE A 119 -15.62 5.99 20.63
N ASN A 120 -14.66 5.41 21.37
CA ASN A 120 -14.89 4.46 22.45
C ASN A 120 -15.69 3.20 22.05
N ILE A 121 -15.70 2.86 20.76
CA ILE A 121 -16.32 1.63 20.25
C ILE A 121 -15.62 0.42 20.88
N ASP A 122 -16.40 -0.59 21.27
CA ASP A 122 -15.85 -1.82 21.85
C ASP A 122 -14.80 -2.45 20.92
N VAL A 123 -13.75 -3.05 21.54
CA VAL A 123 -12.62 -3.62 20.81
C VAL A 123 -13.06 -4.73 19.84
N LYS A 124 -14.03 -5.57 20.25
CA LYS A 124 -14.50 -6.67 19.40
C LYS A 124 -15.28 -6.12 18.19
N ILE A 125 -16.16 -5.14 18.42
CA ILE A 125 -16.91 -4.50 17.34
C ILE A 125 -15.97 -3.80 16.37
N ALA A 126 -15.01 -3.01 16.87
CA ALA A 126 -14.02 -2.33 16.06
C ALA A 126 -13.20 -3.32 15.22
N LEU A 127 -12.73 -4.40 15.84
CA LEU A 127 -11.97 -5.45 15.14
C LEU A 127 -12.81 -6.11 14.04
N THR A 128 -14.02 -6.55 14.35
CA THR A 128 -14.92 -7.18 13.37
C THR A 128 -15.21 -6.26 12.20
N THR A 129 -15.51 -4.98 12.47
CA THR A 129 -15.75 -3.97 11.43
C THR A 129 -14.55 -3.82 10.51
N VAL A 130 -13.33 -3.74 11.07
CA VAL A 130 -12.10 -3.62 10.26
C VAL A 130 -11.89 -4.85 9.39
N LEU A 131 -12.04 -6.05 9.93
CA LEU A 131 -11.85 -7.28 9.19
C LEU A 131 -12.85 -7.41 8.04
N ILE A 132 -14.14 -7.13 8.28
CA ILE A 132 -15.18 -7.14 7.24
C ILE A 132 -14.87 -6.09 6.16
N THR A 133 -14.48 -4.89 6.55
CA THR A 133 -14.13 -3.83 5.57
C THR A 133 -12.92 -4.23 4.73
N SER A 134 -11.92 -4.86 5.34
CA SER A 134 -10.69 -5.32 4.67
C SER A 134 -10.95 -6.33 3.54
N ILE A 135 -11.96 -7.19 3.70
CA ILE A 135 -12.36 -8.21 2.69
C ILE A 135 -13.42 -7.70 1.72
N SER A 136 -13.85 -6.46 1.85
CA SER A 136 -14.88 -5.93 0.97
C SER A 136 -14.43 -5.90 -0.50
N LEU A 137 -15.35 -6.12 -1.44
CA LEU A 137 -15.08 -6.05 -2.87
C LEU A 137 -14.40 -4.74 -3.27
N LYS A 138 -14.75 -3.63 -2.61
CA LYS A 138 -14.15 -2.33 -2.91
C LYS A 138 -12.65 -2.28 -2.58
N VAL A 139 -12.24 -2.83 -1.44
CA VAL A 139 -10.82 -2.87 -1.05
C VAL A 139 -10.05 -3.83 -1.95
N THR A 140 -10.62 -5.00 -2.26
CA THR A 140 -9.95 -5.97 -3.14
C THR A 140 -9.84 -5.47 -4.59
N GLU A 141 -10.82 -4.74 -5.09
CA GLU A 141 -10.76 -4.10 -6.40
C GLU A 141 -9.62 -3.05 -6.49
N LEU A 142 -9.37 -2.32 -5.41
CA LEU A 142 -8.29 -1.33 -5.35
C LEU A 142 -6.88 -1.93 -5.46
N LEU A 143 -6.71 -3.26 -5.33
CA LEU A 143 -5.41 -3.91 -5.60
C LEU A 143 -4.91 -3.67 -7.03
N ARG A 144 -5.82 -3.46 -7.99
CA ARG A 144 -5.47 -3.11 -9.37
C ARG A 144 -4.88 -1.69 -9.49
N PHE A 145 -5.13 -0.84 -8.49
CA PHE A 145 -4.73 0.57 -8.45
C PHE A 145 -3.93 0.86 -7.17
N PRO A 146 -2.66 0.40 -7.06
CA PRO A 146 -1.84 0.54 -5.87
C PRO A 146 -1.75 1.97 -5.33
N ASN A 147 -1.69 2.97 -6.22
CA ASN A 147 -1.66 4.38 -5.85
C ASN A 147 -2.94 4.82 -5.12
N ALA A 148 -4.10 4.39 -5.59
CA ALA A 148 -5.39 4.67 -4.94
C ALA A 148 -5.52 3.92 -3.62
N LEU A 149 -5.06 2.66 -3.56
CA LEU A 149 -5.07 1.86 -2.34
C LEU A 149 -4.20 2.49 -1.24
N HIS A 150 -3.00 2.93 -1.58
CA HIS A 150 -2.11 3.63 -0.66
C HIS A 150 -2.69 4.98 -0.20
N ALA A 151 -3.27 5.77 -1.09
CA ALA A 151 -3.94 7.02 -0.72
C ALA A 151 -5.12 6.76 0.24
N PHE A 152 -5.93 5.74 -0.05
CA PHE A 152 -7.04 5.32 0.79
C PHE A 152 -6.60 4.88 2.18
N ALA A 153 -5.47 4.16 2.29
CA ALA A 153 -4.92 3.71 3.55
C ALA A 153 -4.58 4.88 4.50
N TRP A 154 -4.06 5.99 3.96
CA TRP A 154 -3.68 7.16 4.76
C TRP A 154 -4.84 8.09 5.11
N CYS A 155 -5.93 8.07 4.36
CA CYS A 155 -7.08 8.94 4.59
C CYS A 155 -7.65 8.78 6.01
N ARG A 156 -7.72 7.57 6.53
CA ARG A 156 -8.20 7.27 7.89
C ARG A 156 -7.16 7.56 8.97
N HIS A 157 -5.88 7.45 8.64
CA HIS A 157 -4.80 7.73 9.59
C HIS A 157 -4.72 9.23 9.92
N SER A 158 -4.87 10.10 8.93
CA SER A 158 -4.90 11.55 9.12
C SER A 158 -6.08 12.01 9.97
N SER A 159 -7.26 11.40 9.82
CA SER A 159 -8.44 11.71 10.65
C SER A 159 -8.22 11.39 12.13
N TRP A 160 -7.50 10.33 12.46
CA TRP A 160 -7.15 9.98 13.84
C TRP A 160 -6.19 11.01 14.47
N ILE A 161 -5.19 11.48 13.71
CA ILE A 161 -4.22 12.48 14.17
C ILE A 161 -4.93 13.79 14.49
N LEU A 162 -5.81 14.26 13.60
CA LEU A 162 -6.57 15.50 13.78
C LEU A 162 -7.47 15.46 15.02
N HIS A 163 -8.15 14.33 15.27
CA HIS A 163 -9.06 14.18 16.41
C HIS A 163 -8.31 14.11 17.76
N LYS A 164 -7.05 13.69 17.78
CA LYS A 164 -6.25 13.64 19.01
C LYS A 164 -5.61 14.97 19.38
N SER A 165 -5.56 15.94 18.45
CA SER A 165 -5.00 17.26 18.64
C SER A 165 -6.00 18.31 19.11
N THR A 166 -7.29 17.98 19.13
CA THR A 166 -8.39 18.75 19.72
C THR A 166 -8.80 18.20 21.08
#